data_28f4b573af8e65526ef7fcf1c9d90783
#
_entry.id   28f4b573af8e65526ef7fcf1c9d90783
#
_cell.length_a   1.000
_cell.length_b   1.000
_cell.length_c   1.000
_cell.angle_alpha   90.00
_cell.angle_beta   90.00
_cell.angle_gamma   90.00
#
_symmetry.space_group_name_H-M   'P 1'
#
loop_
_entity.id
_entity.type
_entity.pdbx_description
1 polymer ?
#
loop_
_entity_poly.entity_id
_entity_poly.type
_entity_poly.pdbx_seq_one_letter_code
_entity_poly.pdbx_strand_id
1 'polypeptide(L)'
;MGYVAFLDKQGHSASVWSPTGAGTVDLAKGAALTITGMIEGEFSPAICRSAEELASNDVIVLALPAYGHRSVLQALIPFIRKNHTVIISSHLSLAALFLSKRLSERGIEIPIVAWSTTVLTSKQRGPNTFNIGTIRDKVDMATVPTRFADAGLAICANVFGDRFNLKDDILTIALSNLNPQNHLAVALCNLTRIERGESWGQNTNLTSAVGNLIEALDRERVAIASAFGKDVRTVFDHYRLTHKVEGDRVWELAVAVIARGNDPMGPKSLDTRYILEDVPFGLMPTLLLAELAGITAPLHRSGVNIISACYDRDFGRGNDILEELGPLMRENLLERVVTGFPLNAHELRSVAQVS
;
A
#
# COMPACT_ATOMS: atom_id res chain seq x y z
N MET A 1 -0.51 2.68 14.40
CA MET A 1 -0.12 2.45 15.81
C MET A 1 0.92 1.35 15.95
N GLY A 2 0.79 0.18 15.28
CA GLY A 2 1.82 -0.87 15.38
C GLY A 2 3.25 -0.43 15.03
N TYR A 3 3.43 0.47 14.07
CA TYR A 3 4.76 1.03 13.76
C TYR A 3 5.37 1.82 14.91
N VAL A 4 4.57 2.51 15.72
CA VAL A 4 5.08 3.23 16.90
C VAL A 4 5.79 2.27 17.84
N ALA A 5 5.10 1.19 18.24
CA ALA A 5 5.69 0.19 19.12
C ALA A 5 6.91 -0.51 18.49
N PHE A 6 6.86 -0.76 17.20
CA PHE A 6 7.98 -1.36 16.49
C PHE A 6 9.21 -0.44 16.51
N LEU A 7 9.03 0.84 16.21
CA LEU A 7 10.10 1.84 16.18
C LEU A 7 10.68 2.09 17.58
N ASP A 8 9.84 2.17 18.59
CA ASP A 8 10.27 2.32 19.99
C ASP A 8 11.16 1.15 20.42
N LYS A 9 10.77 -0.10 20.08
CA LYS A 9 11.58 -1.29 20.34
C LYS A 9 12.92 -1.31 19.58
N GLN A 10 13.01 -0.58 18.45
CA GLN A 10 14.27 -0.39 17.72
C GLN A 10 15.10 0.80 18.23
N GLY A 11 14.63 1.50 19.27
CA GLY A 11 15.33 2.65 19.86
C GLY A 11 15.08 3.97 19.13
N HIS A 12 14.06 4.04 18.26
CA HIS A 12 13.66 5.26 17.57
C HIS A 12 12.49 5.95 18.27
N SER A 13 12.56 7.26 18.41
CA SER A 13 11.37 8.03 18.80
C SER A 13 10.43 8.18 17.61
N ALA A 14 9.13 7.95 17.84
CA ALA A 14 8.11 8.08 16.82
C ALA A 14 7.00 9.03 17.28
N SER A 15 6.58 9.91 16.38
CA SER A 15 5.40 10.74 16.55
C SER A 15 4.28 10.33 15.61
N VAL A 16 3.04 10.60 15.99
CA VAL A 16 1.86 10.20 15.23
C VAL A 16 1.00 11.43 14.92
N TRP A 17 0.57 11.53 13.69
CA TRP A 17 -0.44 12.49 13.27
C TRP A 17 -1.64 11.75 12.66
N SER A 18 -2.83 12.18 13.06
CA SER A 18 -4.10 11.77 12.45
C SER A 18 -4.83 13.03 11.96
N PRO A 19 -5.15 13.15 10.66
CA PRO A 19 -5.78 14.37 10.12
C PRO A 19 -7.07 14.76 10.82
N THR A 20 -7.87 13.77 11.24
CA THR A 20 -9.14 14.00 11.96
C THR A 20 -8.98 14.02 13.46
N GLY A 21 -7.81 13.61 13.99
CA GLY A 21 -7.58 13.40 15.42
C GLY A 21 -8.30 12.19 16.02
N ALA A 22 -9.29 11.61 15.34
CA ALA A 22 -10.15 10.56 15.91
C ALA A 22 -9.38 9.34 16.43
N GLY A 23 -8.30 8.93 15.74
CA GLY A 23 -7.46 7.81 16.16
C GLY A 23 -6.42 8.13 17.23
N THR A 24 -6.30 9.39 17.68
CA THR A 24 -5.23 9.86 18.57
C THR A 24 -5.75 10.68 19.75
N VAL A 25 -7.05 10.94 19.84
CA VAL A 25 -7.64 11.87 20.83
C VAL A 25 -7.35 11.46 22.26
N ASP A 26 -7.44 10.18 22.61
CA ASP A 26 -7.18 9.71 23.97
C ASP A 26 -5.67 9.65 24.26
N LEU A 27 -4.86 9.29 23.27
CA LEU A 27 -3.40 9.31 23.38
C LEU A 27 -2.89 10.76 23.62
N ALA A 28 -3.49 11.73 22.94
CA ALA A 28 -3.18 13.15 23.15
C ALA A 28 -3.54 13.67 24.55
N LYS A 29 -4.45 12.98 25.26
CA LYS A 29 -4.83 13.24 26.66
C LYS A 29 -3.99 12.45 27.67
N GLY A 30 -2.99 11.68 27.20
CA GLY A 30 -2.10 10.90 28.07
C GLY A 30 -2.50 9.45 28.27
N ALA A 31 -3.50 8.93 27.54
CA ALA A 31 -3.79 7.50 27.57
C ALA A 31 -2.62 6.70 26.96
N ALA A 32 -2.32 5.54 27.52
CA ALA A 32 -1.31 4.64 26.95
C ALA A 32 -1.82 3.93 25.70
N LEU A 33 -0.93 3.68 24.77
CA LEU A 33 -1.13 2.81 23.62
C LEU A 33 -0.74 1.39 24.01
N THR A 34 -1.71 0.49 24.15
CA THR A 34 -1.48 -0.91 24.48
C THR A 34 -1.28 -1.73 23.21
N ILE A 35 -0.19 -2.46 23.13
CA ILE A 35 0.14 -3.36 22.02
C ILE A 35 0.25 -4.79 22.54
N THR A 36 -0.28 -5.72 21.75
CA THR A 36 -0.25 -7.18 22.02
C THR A 36 0.23 -7.95 20.78
N GLY A 37 0.59 -9.21 20.97
CA GLY A 37 1.02 -10.13 19.90
C GLY A 37 2.53 -10.18 19.72
N MET A 38 3.03 -10.00 18.49
CA MET A 38 4.48 -10.10 18.20
C MET A 38 5.35 -9.06 18.94
N ILE A 39 4.75 -7.97 19.36
CA ILE A 39 5.31 -6.99 20.28
C ILE A 39 4.26 -6.77 21.37
N GLU A 40 4.72 -6.68 22.62
CA GLU A 40 3.86 -6.44 23.77
C GLU A 40 4.37 -5.27 24.59
N GLY A 41 3.44 -4.51 25.16
CA GLY A 41 3.73 -3.42 26.07
C GLY A 41 2.79 -2.24 25.95
N GLU A 42 3.07 -1.24 26.80
CA GLU A 42 2.43 0.07 26.76
C GLU A 42 3.42 1.11 26.24
N PHE A 43 2.94 2.00 25.39
CA PHE A 43 3.73 3.00 24.69
C PHE A 43 3.04 4.36 24.80
N SER A 44 3.82 5.42 24.80
CA SER A 44 3.33 6.79 24.88
C SER A 44 3.92 7.63 23.74
N PRO A 45 3.41 7.49 22.49
CA PRO A 45 3.92 8.23 21.36
C PRO A 45 3.63 9.72 21.49
N ALA A 46 4.51 10.56 20.96
CA ALA A 46 4.23 11.97 20.76
C ALA A 46 3.11 12.13 19.72
N ILE A 47 2.10 12.94 20.05
CA ILE A 47 0.98 13.19 19.14
C ILE A 47 1.14 14.56 18.51
N CYS A 48 1.34 14.61 17.19
CA CYS A 48 1.39 15.82 16.40
C CYS A 48 -0.03 16.36 16.17
N ARG A 49 -0.20 17.66 16.32
CA ARG A 49 -1.48 18.36 16.13
C ARG A 49 -1.72 18.78 14.69
N SER A 50 -0.66 18.85 13.88
CA SER A 50 -0.71 19.29 12.50
C SER A 50 0.27 18.51 11.62
N ALA A 51 0.09 18.63 10.30
CA ALA A 51 1.03 18.13 9.31
C ALA A 51 2.40 18.83 9.43
N GLU A 52 2.43 20.10 9.85
CA GLU A 52 3.65 20.86 10.10
C GLU A 52 4.45 20.27 11.25
N GLU A 53 3.80 19.97 12.38
CA GLU A 53 4.46 19.31 13.51
C GLU A 53 5.01 17.90 13.10
N LEU A 54 4.25 17.13 12.32
CA LEU A 54 4.73 15.86 11.83
C LEU A 54 5.97 16.03 10.92
N ALA A 55 5.99 17.05 10.08
CA ALA A 55 7.10 17.37 9.19
C ALA A 55 8.34 17.95 9.91
N SER A 56 8.37 17.98 11.24
CA SER A 56 9.61 18.20 12.00
C SER A 56 10.49 16.95 12.07
N ASN A 57 9.97 15.78 11.68
CA ASN A 57 10.72 14.52 11.60
C ASN A 57 11.30 14.35 10.19
N ASP A 58 12.53 13.84 10.09
CA ASP A 58 13.22 13.63 8.81
C ASP A 58 12.61 12.49 7.98
N VAL A 59 12.06 11.47 8.66
CA VAL A 59 11.43 10.31 8.00
C VAL A 59 9.94 10.28 8.30
N ILE A 60 9.13 10.34 7.25
CA ILE A 60 7.67 10.33 7.33
C ILE A 60 7.13 9.04 6.74
N VAL A 61 6.35 8.28 7.51
CA VAL A 61 5.76 7.01 7.06
C VAL A 61 4.26 7.15 6.88
N LEU A 62 3.79 7.01 5.64
CA LEU A 62 2.37 6.87 5.32
C LEU A 62 1.92 5.44 5.65
N ALA A 63 1.17 5.28 6.73
CA ALA A 63 0.68 3.99 7.21
C ALA A 63 -0.84 4.02 7.39
N LEU A 64 -1.56 4.33 6.31
CA LEU A 64 -3.02 4.46 6.26
C LEU A 64 -3.57 3.87 4.96
N PRO A 65 -4.88 3.59 4.88
CA PRO A 65 -5.52 3.12 3.66
C PRO A 65 -5.40 4.11 2.50
N ALA A 66 -5.39 3.58 1.27
CA ALA A 66 -5.12 4.35 0.05
C ALA A 66 -6.09 5.51 -0.20
N TYR A 67 -7.35 5.37 0.22
CA TYR A 67 -8.33 6.47 0.12
C TYR A 67 -7.98 7.72 0.94
N GLY A 68 -7.07 7.59 1.90
CA GLY A 68 -6.55 8.71 2.69
C GLY A 68 -5.23 9.30 2.14
N HIS A 69 -4.58 8.65 1.17
CA HIS A 69 -3.26 9.08 0.71
C HIS A 69 -3.27 10.50 0.17
N ARG A 70 -4.20 10.83 -0.74
CA ARG A 70 -4.25 12.17 -1.34
C ARG A 70 -4.39 13.26 -0.31
N SER A 71 -5.37 13.16 0.57
CA SER A 71 -5.64 14.20 1.58
C SER A 71 -4.48 14.39 2.55
N VAL A 72 -3.86 13.30 3.01
CA VAL A 72 -2.69 13.36 3.90
C VAL A 72 -1.48 13.93 3.19
N LEU A 73 -1.20 13.49 1.97
CA LEU A 73 -0.09 14.02 1.17
C LEU A 73 -0.28 15.50 0.88
N GLN A 74 -1.48 15.93 0.48
CA GLN A 74 -1.77 17.35 0.24
C GLN A 74 -1.54 18.21 1.47
N ALA A 75 -1.89 17.72 2.66
CA ALA A 75 -1.62 18.45 3.91
C ALA A 75 -0.13 18.51 4.28
N LEU A 76 0.66 17.48 3.92
CA LEU A 76 2.09 17.42 4.21
C LEU A 76 2.95 18.19 3.21
N ILE A 77 2.57 18.21 1.93
CA ILE A 77 3.35 18.81 0.84
C ILE A 77 3.86 20.20 1.16
N PRO A 78 3.11 21.15 1.75
CA PRO A 78 3.61 22.49 2.08
C PRO A 78 4.82 22.49 3.02
N PHE A 79 4.97 21.49 3.87
CA PHE A 79 5.99 21.42 4.92
C PHE A 79 7.16 20.48 4.57
N ILE A 80 7.07 19.71 3.49
CA ILE A 80 8.15 18.85 3.01
C ILE A 80 9.33 19.72 2.56
N ARG A 81 10.55 19.31 2.94
CA ARG A 81 11.85 19.95 2.66
C ARG A 81 12.81 18.92 2.06
N LYS A 82 13.95 19.38 1.53
CA LYS A 82 14.95 18.54 0.84
C LYS A 82 15.63 17.46 1.71
N ASN A 83 15.58 17.61 3.03
CA ASN A 83 16.14 16.62 3.98
C ASN A 83 15.17 15.48 4.34
N HIS A 84 13.91 15.56 3.92
CA HIS A 84 12.92 14.53 4.25
C HIS A 84 13.08 13.29 3.38
N THR A 85 12.66 12.16 3.94
CA THR A 85 12.32 10.95 3.20
C THR A 85 10.87 10.57 3.50
N VAL A 86 10.09 10.28 2.47
CA VAL A 86 8.71 9.81 2.64
C VAL A 86 8.62 8.35 2.25
N ILE A 87 8.07 7.53 3.13
CA ILE A 87 7.86 6.10 2.94
C ILE A 87 6.36 5.83 2.83
N ILE A 88 5.92 5.22 1.74
CA ILE A 88 4.53 4.80 1.54
C ILE A 88 4.44 3.30 1.82
N SER A 89 3.90 2.98 2.99
CA SER A 89 3.75 1.60 3.45
C SER A 89 2.54 0.95 2.76
N SER A 90 2.77 -0.11 1.97
CA SER A 90 1.76 -0.73 1.09
C SER A 90 1.27 0.24 0.02
N HIS A 91 2.16 0.52 -0.94
CA HIS A 91 1.92 1.48 -2.02
C HIS A 91 0.76 1.05 -2.93
N LEU A 92 -0.15 1.99 -3.18
CA LEU A 92 -1.28 1.86 -4.10
C LEU A 92 -1.43 3.14 -4.95
N SER A 93 -2.15 3.05 -6.05
CA SER A 93 -2.55 4.18 -6.92
C SER A 93 -1.41 5.05 -7.43
N LEU A 94 -0.18 4.53 -7.50
CA LEU A 94 0.99 5.32 -7.88
C LEU A 94 1.17 6.58 -7.00
N ALA A 95 0.80 6.50 -5.72
CA ALA A 95 0.86 7.63 -4.78
C ALA A 95 2.26 8.25 -4.66
N ALA A 96 3.32 7.47 -4.87
CA ALA A 96 4.69 7.98 -4.93
C ALA A 96 4.91 8.95 -6.11
N LEU A 97 4.31 8.68 -7.27
CA LEU A 97 4.36 9.60 -8.43
C LEU A 97 3.54 10.86 -8.18
N PHE A 98 2.37 10.73 -7.53
CA PHE A 98 1.59 11.88 -7.13
C PHE A 98 2.41 12.82 -6.24
N LEU A 99 3.06 12.28 -5.22
CA LEU A 99 3.92 13.06 -4.34
C LEU A 99 5.11 13.67 -5.12
N SER A 100 5.79 12.90 -5.96
CA SER A 100 6.89 13.39 -6.81
C SER A 100 6.44 14.57 -7.66
N LYS A 101 5.26 14.47 -8.32
CA LYS A 101 4.68 15.56 -9.11
C LYS A 101 4.48 16.82 -8.28
N ARG A 102 3.82 16.70 -7.13
CA ARG A 102 3.50 17.84 -6.27
C ARG A 102 4.74 18.50 -5.68
N LEU A 103 5.77 17.72 -5.36
CA LEU A 103 7.04 18.28 -4.86
C LEU A 103 7.84 18.93 -5.99
N SER A 104 7.81 18.37 -7.21
CA SER A 104 8.48 18.99 -8.35
C SER A 104 7.92 20.38 -8.70
N GLU A 105 6.61 20.59 -8.50
CA GLU A 105 5.95 21.90 -8.63
C GLU A 105 6.50 22.93 -7.64
N ARG A 106 7.08 22.49 -6.52
CA ARG A 106 7.73 23.31 -5.48
C ARG A 106 9.27 23.38 -5.61
N GLY A 107 9.84 22.85 -6.67
CA GLY A 107 11.29 22.77 -6.83
C GLY A 107 11.98 21.85 -5.81
N ILE A 108 11.24 20.88 -5.24
CA ILE A 108 11.73 19.94 -4.23
C ILE A 108 11.77 18.53 -4.81
N GLU A 109 12.85 17.83 -4.51
CA GLU A 109 13.02 16.43 -4.83
C GLU A 109 13.67 15.73 -3.65
N ILE A 110 13.10 14.59 -3.28
CA ILE A 110 13.49 13.78 -2.10
C ILE A 110 13.39 12.29 -2.42
N PRO A 111 13.97 11.39 -1.63
CA PRO A 111 13.66 9.99 -1.68
C PRO A 111 12.18 9.74 -1.32
N ILE A 112 11.40 9.18 -2.25
CA ILE A 112 10.03 8.71 -2.01
C ILE A 112 10.06 7.20 -2.14
N VAL A 113 9.96 6.51 -1.02
CA VAL A 113 10.05 5.05 -0.93
C VAL A 113 8.66 4.43 -1.00
N ALA A 114 8.49 3.43 -1.83
CA ALA A 114 7.27 2.65 -1.95
C ALA A 114 7.53 1.20 -1.52
N TRP A 115 6.70 0.67 -0.61
CA TRP A 115 6.74 -0.74 -0.21
C TRP A 115 5.61 -1.53 -0.86
N SER A 116 5.89 -2.74 -1.30
CA SER A 116 4.89 -3.64 -1.89
C SER A 116 3.80 -4.07 -0.90
N THR A 117 4.14 -4.09 0.39
CA THR A 117 3.22 -4.41 1.49
C THR A 117 3.71 -3.74 2.78
N THR A 118 2.96 -3.87 3.87
CA THR A 118 3.36 -3.36 5.19
C THR A 118 4.47 -4.21 5.81
N VAL A 119 5.38 -3.62 6.60
CA VAL A 119 6.38 -4.37 7.39
C VAL A 119 5.71 -5.22 8.46
N LEU A 120 4.61 -4.75 9.02
CA LEU A 120 3.84 -5.50 10.02
C LEU A 120 2.33 -5.40 9.76
N THR A 121 1.59 -6.37 10.28
CA THR A 121 0.13 -6.27 10.36
C THR A 121 -0.26 -5.82 11.76
N SER A 122 -1.14 -4.81 11.84
CA SER A 122 -1.66 -4.31 13.11
C SER A 122 -3.18 -4.17 13.00
N LYS A 123 -3.90 -4.80 13.95
CA LYS A 123 -5.37 -4.74 14.01
C LYS A 123 -5.79 -4.12 15.32
N GLN A 124 -6.69 -3.12 15.25
CA GLN A 124 -7.30 -2.53 16.43
C GLN A 124 -8.19 -3.55 17.15
N ARG A 125 -8.10 -3.62 18.47
CA ARG A 125 -8.86 -4.52 19.34
C ARG A 125 -9.68 -3.76 20.39
N GLY A 126 -9.40 -2.48 20.58
CA GLY A 126 -10.06 -1.56 21.49
C GLY A 126 -9.66 -0.12 21.18
N PRO A 127 -10.14 0.88 21.91
CA PRO A 127 -9.87 2.29 21.62
C PRO A 127 -8.39 2.61 21.43
N ASN A 128 -7.53 2.16 22.34
CA ASN A 128 -6.07 2.39 22.29
C ASN A 128 -5.30 1.06 22.30
N THR A 129 -5.97 -0.07 21.96
CA THR A 129 -5.38 -1.40 21.97
C THR A 129 -5.24 -1.95 20.56
N PHE A 130 -4.04 -2.37 20.19
CA PHE A 130 -3.75 -2.95 18.87
C PHE A 130 -2.97 -4.25 19.02
N ASN A 131 -3.27 -5.20 18.13
CA ASN A 131 -2.56 -6.48 18.08
C ASN A 131 -1.67 -6.52 16.83
N ILE A 132 -0.37 -6.78 17.02
CA ILE A 132 0.58 -7.03 15.95
C ILE A 132 0.59 -8.53 15.68
N GLY A 133 -0.03 -8.94 14.57
CA GLY A 133 -0.17 -10.36 14.20
C GLY A 133 1.03 -10.93 13.46
N THR A 134 1.76 -10.09 12.72
CA THR A 134 2.88 -10.51 11.89
C THR A 134 3.90 -9.38 11.77
N ILE A 135 5.19 -9.71 11.81
CA ILE A 135 6.29 -8.85 11.37
C ILE A 135 6.98 -9.59 10.24
N ARG A 136 7.09 -8.95 9.07
CA ARG A 136 7.63 -9.59 7.86
C ARG A 136 9.16 -9.56 7.87
N ASP A 137 9.76 -10.66 7.47
CA ASP A 137 11.21 -10.79 7.34
C ASP A 137 11.74 -10.05 6.11
N LYS A 138 10.97 -10.06 5.01
CA LYS A 138 11.34 -9.38 3.75
C LYS A 138 10.15 -8.65 3.13
N VAL A 139 10.41 -7.42 2.66
CA VAL A 139 9.47 -6.54 1.96
C VAL A 139 10.16 -5.99 0.72
N ASP A 140 9.52 -6.10 -0.43
CA ASP A 140 10.04 -5.50 -1.65
C ASP A 140 9.78 -3.99 -1.63
N MET A 141 10.79 -3.20 -1.99
CA MET A 141 10.73 -1.74 -2.03
C MET A 141 11.33 -1.17 -3.30
N ALA A 142 10.91 0.01 -3.67
CA ALA A 142 11.60 0.85 -4.66
C ALA A 142 11.54 2.31 -4.23
N THR A 143 12.36 3.13 -4.87
CA THR A 143 12.43 4.57 -4.58
C THR A 143 12.26 5.37 -5.86
N VAL A 144 11.49 6.45 -5.81
CA VAL A 144 11.41 7.41 -6.90
C VAL A 144 11.85 8.80 -6.41
N PRO A 145 12.73 9.49 -7.14
CA PRO A 145 13.56 8.99 -8.27
C PRO A 145 14.49 7.84 -7.89
N THR A 146 14.76 6.93 -8.83
CA THR A 146 15.59 5.72 -8.58
C THR A 146 17.04 6.04 -8.23
N ARG A 147 17.55 7.23 -8.57
CA ARG A 147 18.88 7.67 -8.14
C ARG A 147 19.02 7.80 -6.60
N PHE A 148 17.91 7.82 -5.87
CA PHE A 148 17.90 7.77 -4.40
C PHE A 148 17.67 6.36 -3.85
N ALA A 149 17.76 5.32 -4.68
CA ALA A 149 17.45 3.95 -4.27
C ALA A 149 18.32 3.48 -3.09
N ASP A 150 19.63 3.69 -3.16
CA ASP A 150 20.55 3.30 -2.07
C ASP A 150 20.29 4.10 -0.79
N ALA A 151 20.02 5.41 -0.91
CA ALA A 151 19.67 6.25 0.24
C ALA A 151 18.34 5.80 0.87
N GLY A 152 17.33 5.51 0.05
CA GLY A 152 16.05 4.98 0.51
C GLY A 152 16.20 3.62 1.22
N LEU A 153 17.01 2.72 0.66
CA LEU A 153 17.30 1.42 1.26
C LEU A 153 18.03 1.58 2.61
N ALA A 154 19.06 2.43 2.66
CA ALA A 154 19.83 2.68 3.88
C ALA A 154 18.93 3.25 5.00
N ILE A 155 18.04 4.19 4.69
CA ILE A 155 17.08 4.75 5.65
C ILE A 155 16.10 3.68 6.11
N CYS A 156 15.53 2.89 5.21
CA CYS A 156 14.63 1.81 5.57
C CYS A 156 15.32 0.75 6.46
N ALA A 157 16.55 0.38 6.14
CA ALA A 157 17.33 -0.57 6.93
C ALA A 157 17.68 -0.01 8.32
N ASN A 158 18.06 1.26 8.41
CA ASN A 158 18.33 1.92 9.69
C ASN A 158 17.10 1.96 10.59
N VAL A 159 15.92 2.29 10.04
CA VAL A 159 14.70 2.52 10.81
C VAL A 159 13.95 1.21 11.12
N PHE A 160 13.93 0.26 10.19
CA PHE A 160 13.13 -0.96 10.28
C PHE A 160 13.94 -2.25 10.29
N GLY A 161 15.27 -2.17 10.22
CA GLY A 161 16.17 -3.33 10.12
C GLY A 161 16.34 -3.87 8.69
N ASP A 162 17.28 -4.78 8.50
CA ASP A 162 17.60 -5.40 7.20
C ASP A 162 16.48 -6.36 6.76
N ARG A 163 15.41 -5.80 6.21
CA ARG A 163 14.26 -6.54 5.73
C ARG A 163 13.76 -6.14 4.34
N PHE A 164 14.54 -5.34 3.61
CA PHE A 164 14.08 -4.82 2.33
C PHE A 164 14.83 -5.44 1.15
N ASN A 165 14.08 -5.80 0.11
CA ASN A 165 14.62 -6.18 -1.19
C ASN A 165 14.38 -5.02 -2.15
N LEU A 166 15.45 -4.39 -2.60
CA LEU A 166 15.37 -3.31 -3.59
C LEU A 166 14.91 -3.87 -4.94
N LYS A 167 13.92 -3.22 -5.55
CA LYS A 167 13.42 -3.46 -6.90
C LYS A 167 13.78 -2.28 -7.80
N ASP A 168 13.70 -2.50 -9.11
CA ASP A 168 14.14 -1.53 -10.12
C ASP A 168 13.43 -0.19 -10.00
N ASP A 169 12.09 -0.22 -9.83
CA ASP A 169 11.27 0.97 -9.77
C ASP A 169 9.90 0.72 -9.09
N ILE A 170 9.15 1.80 -8.93
CA ILE A 170 7.83 1.77 -8.28
C ILE A 170 6.74 1.10 -9.13
N LEU A 171 6.94 0.90 -10.44
CA LEU A 171 6.01 0.15 -11.28
C LEU A 171 6.07 -1.34 -10.91
N THR A 172 7.28 -1.87 -10.69
CA THR A 172 7.48 -3.22 -10.16
C THR A 172 6.75 -3.39 -8.81
N ILE A 173 6.85 -2.40 -7.93
CA ILE A 173 6.13 -2.42 -6.63
C ILE A 173 4.61 -2.39 -6.82
N ALA A 174 4.09 -1.51 -7.69
CA ALA A 174 2.65 -1.40 -7.96
C ALA A 174 2.07 -2.72 -8.49
N LEU A 175 2.79 -3.40 -9.39
CA LEU A 175 2.37 -4.67 -9.99
C LEU A 175 2.69 -5.90 -9.12
N SER A 176 3.48 -5.75 -8.04
CA SER A 176 3.75 -6.84 -7.07
C SER A 176 2.66 -7.01 -6.02
N ASN A 177 1.71 -6.08 -5.91
CA ASN A 177 0.63 -6.19 -4.93
C ASN A 177 -0.44 -7.17 -5.40
N LEU A 178 -0.60 -8.27 -4.66
CA LEU A 178 -1.57 -9.34 -4.94
C LEU A 178 -2.94 -9.12 -4.28
N ASN A 179 -3.03 -8.19 -3.33
CA ASN A 179 -4.27 -8.00 -2.58
C ASN A 179 -5.48 -7.67 -3.47
N PRO A 180 -5.38 -6.75 -4.45
CA PRO A 180 -6.55 -6.38 -5.25
C PRO A 180 -7.19 -7.57 -5.98
N GLN A 181 -6.37 -8.45 -6.58
CA GLN A 181 -6.84 -9.63 -7.31
C GLN A 181 -7.42 -10.68 -6.36
N ASN A 182 -6.72 -10.98 -5.27
CA ASN A 182 -7.16 -11.95 -4.27
C ASN A 182 -8.46 -11.48 -3.59
N HIS A 183 -8.51 -10.23 -3.18
CA HIS A 183 -9.67 -9.66 -2.49
C HIS A 183 -10.90 -9.55 -3.41
N LEU A 184 -10.70 -9.20 -4.69
CA LEU A 184 -11.78 -9.21 -5.68
C LEU A 184 -12.40 -10.62 -5.80
N ALA A 185 -11.59 -11.64 -6.03
CA ALA A 185 -12.09 -13.01 -6.21
C ALA A 185 -12.79 -13.52 -4.94
N VAL A 186 -12.18 -13.31 -3.77
CA VAL A 186 -12.76 -13.70 -2.49
C VAL A 186 -14.08 -12.97 -2.23
N ALA A 187 -14.14 -11.66 -2.48
CA ALA A 187 -15.34 -10.87 -2.22
C ALA A 187 -16.46 -11.20 -3.20
N LEU A 188 -16.18 -11.30 -4.50
CA LEU A 188 -17.19 -11.68 -5.52
C LEU A 188 -17.84 -13.02 -5.21
N CYS A 189 -17.01 -14.03 -4.91
CA CYS A 189 -17.52 -15.39 -4.69
C CYS A 189 -18.18 -15.59 -3.31
N ASN A 190 -18.03 -14.65 -2.38
CA ASN A 190 -18.61 -14.71 -1.03
C ASN A 190 -19.47 -13.47 -0.69
N LEU A 191 -19.93 -12.71 -1.69
CA LEU A 191 -20.57 -11.41 -1.48
C LEU A 191 -21.81 -11.53 -0.57
N THR A 192 -22.66 -12.53 -0.79
CA THR A 192 -23.86 -12.76 0.05
C THR A 192 -23.52 -13.07 1.52
N ARG A 193 -22.41 -13.77 1.79
CA ARG A 193 -21.93 -14.02 3.16
C ARG A 193 -21.48 -12.73 3.83
N ILE A 194 -20.75 -11.89 3.05
CA ILE A 194 -20.25 -10.58 3.51
C ILE A 194 -21.44 -9.68 3.87
N GLU A 195 -22.44 -9.59 2.98
CA GLU A 195 -23.63 -8.77 3.16
C GLU A 195 -24.49 -9.22 4.35
N ARG A 196 -24.61 -10.54 4.58
CA ARG A 196 -25.33 -11.12 5.70
C ARG A 196 -24.57 -11.09 7.02
N GLY A 197 -23.33 -10.66 7.04
CA GLY A 197 -22.49 -10.60 8.24
C GLY A 197 -22.09 -11.96 8.80
N GLU A 198 -22.00 -12.99 7.95
CA GLU A 198 -21.64 -14.34 8.36
C GLU A 198 -20.25 -14.38 8.99
N SER A 199 -20.04 -15.29 9.93
CA SER A 199 -18.72 -15.65 10.44
C SER A 199 -18.13 -16.76 9.59
N TRP A 200 -17.04 -16.48 8.86
CA TRP A 200 -16.44 -17.44 7.94
C TRP A 200 -14.92 -17.26 7.84
N GLY A 201 -14.20 -18.37 7.67
CA GLY A 201 -12.78 -18.38 7.42
C GLY A 201 -12.50 -18.09 5.95
N GLN A 202 -11.56 -17.19 5.68
CA GLN A 202 -11.24 -16.79 4.33
C GLN A 202 -10.64 -17.93 3.53
N ASN A 203 -9.65 -18.63 4.09
CA ASN A 203 -8.98 -19.74 3.40
C ASN A 203 -9.92 -20.95 3.26
N THR A 204 -10.76 -21.23 4.27
CA THR A 204 -11.80 -22.29 4.18
C THR A 204 -12.75 -22.04 3.00
N ASN A 205 -13.05 -20.78 2.68
CA ASN A 205 -13.96 -20.43 1.58
C ASN A 205 -13.21 -20.05 0.27
N LEU A 206 -11.91 -20.30 0.22
CA LEU A 206 -11.13 -20.26 -1.00
C LEU A 206 -11.21 -21.65 -1.68
N THR A 207 -12.39 -21.94 -2.23
CA THR A 207 -12.68 -23.21 -2.95
C THR A 207 -11.95 -23.29 -4.26
N SER A 208 -12.04 -24.44 -4.96
CA SER A 208 -11.42 -24.62 -6.27
C SER A 208 -11.87 -23.52 -7.28
N ALA A 209 -13.15 -23.14 -7.28
CA ALA A 209 -13.67 -22.11 -8.18
C ALA A 209 -13.07 -20.73 -7.86
N VAL A 210 -12.97 -20.37 -6.57
CA VAL A 210 -12.37 -19.11 -6.13
C VAL A 210 -10.87 -19.08 -6.44
N GLY A 211 -10.16 -20.20 -6.19
CA GLY A 211 -8.74 -20.35 -6.52
C GLY A 211 -8.49 -20.19 -8.01
N ASN A 212 -9.32 -20.81 -8.86
CA ASN A 212 -9.22 -20.66 -10.32
C ASN A 212 -9.38 -19.21 -10.77
N LEU A 213 -10.29 -18.46 -10.15
CA LEU A 213 -10.49 -17.04 -10.46
C LEU A 213 -9.26 -16.21 -10.03
N ILE A 214 -8.70 -16.47 -8.84
CA ILE A 214 -7.46 -15.82 -8.38
C ILE A 214 -6.32 -16.08 -9.35
N GLU A 215 -6.11 -17.34 -9.76
CA GLU A 215 -5.06 -17.71 -10.72
C GLU A 215 -5.24 -17.02 -12.07
N ALA A 216 -6.49 -16.87 -12.53
CA ALA A 216 -6.78 -16.21 -13.80
C ALA A 216 -6.53 -14.68 -13.72
N LEU A 217 -6.93 -14.03 -12.64
CA LEU A 217 -6.63 -12.61 -12.38
C LEU A 217 -5.12 -12.39 -12.24
N ASP A 218 -4.41 -13.31 -11.55
CA ASP A 218 -2.97 -13.23 -11.41
C ASP A 218 -2.24 -13.34 -12.74
N ARG A 219 -2.70 -14.22 -13.65
CA ARG A 219 -2.15 -14.30 -15.02
C ARG A 219 -2.29 -12.98 -15.79
N GLU A 220 -3.43 -12.29 -15.69
CA GLU A 220 -3.58 -10.96 -16.31
C GLU A 220 -2.59 -9.95 -15.70
N ARG A 221 -2.43 -9.92 -14.37
CA ARG A 221 -1.47 -9.03 -13.69
C ARG A 221 -0.03 -9.30 -14.11
N VAL A 222 0.37 -10.57 -14.16
CA VAL A 222 1.73 -10.97 -14.59
C VAL A 222 1.97 -10.63 -16.05
N ALA A 223 0.96 -10.81 -16.92
CA ALA A 223 1.07 -10.43 -18.34
C ALA A 223 1.28 -8.91 -18.49
N ILE A 224 0.57 -8.10 -17.70
CA ILE A 224 0.77 -6.64 -17.68
C ILE A 224 2.19 -6.30 -17.22
N ALA A 225 2.68 -6.92 -16.16
CA ALA A 225 4.04 -6.71 -15.67
C ALA A 225 5.09 -7.08 -16.71
N SER A 226 4.93 -8.25 -17.35
CA SER A 226 5.85 -8.73 -18.39
C SER A 226 5.89 -7.81 -19.61
N ALA A 227 4.76 -7.20 -20.00
CA ALA A 227 4.71 -6.24 -21.10
C ALA A 227 5.52 -4.95 -20.82
N PHE A 228 5.67 -4.60 -19.55
CA PHE A 228 6.59 -3.53 -19.12
C PHE A 228 8.02 -4.01 -18.84
N GLY A 229 8.35 -5.29 -19.10
CA GLY A 229 9.64 -5.88 -18.78
C GLY A 229 9.89 -6.04 -17.28
N LYS A 230 8.82 -6.15 -16.47
CA LYS A 230 8.92 -6.32 -15.01
C LYS A 230 8.70 -7.76 -14.61
N ASP A 231 9.57 -8.25 -13.72
CA ASP A 231 9.43 -9.56 -13.09
C ASP A 231 8.74 -9.39 -11.73
N VAL A 232 7.57 -9.99 -11.57
CA VAL A 232 6.77 -9.93 -10.35
C VAL A 232 6.40 -11.34 -9.89
N ARG A 233 6.40 -11.56 -8.59
CA ARG A 233 6.01 -12.84 -8.01
C ARG A 233 4.58 -13.19 -8.39
N THR A 234 4.36 -14.46 -8.73
CA THR A 234 3.02 -15.02 -8.90
C THR A 234 2.32 -15.20 -7.55
N VAL A 235 1.01 -15.44 -7.58
CA VAL A 235 0.26 -15.84 -6.38
C VAL A 235 0.83 -17.12 -5.77
N PHE A 236 1.31 -18.06 -6.60
CA PHE A 236 1.95 -19.30 -6.13
C PHE A 236 3.24 -19.02 -5.35
N ASP A 237 4.11 -18.17 -5.90
CA ASP A 237 5.36 -17.76 -5.23
C ASP A 237 5.06 -17.07 -3.89
N HIS A 238 4.01 -16.26 -3.84
CA HIS A 238 3.59 -15.61 -2.61
C HIS A 238 3.22 -16.64 -1.53
N TYR A 239 2.40 -17.65 -1.85
CA TYR A 239 2.04 -18.69 -0.90
C TYR A 239 3.25 -19.51 -0.44
N ARG A 240 4.11 -19.93 -1.38
CA ARG A 240 5.34 -20.68 -1.06
C ARG A 240 6.28 -19.92 -0.16
N LEU A 241 6.55 -18.64 -0.46
CA LEU A 241 7.49 -17.82 0.28
C LEU A 241 6.93 -17.33 1.63
N THR A 242 5.65 -16.92 1.66
CA THR A 242 5.03 -16.34 2.86
C THR A 242 4.53 -17.40 3.83
N HIS A 243 3.87 -18.44 3.30
CA HIS A 243 3.25 -19.48 4.11
C HIS A 243 4.05 -20.79 4.14
N LYS A 244 5.11 -20.89 3.31
CA LYS A 244 6.00 -22.08 3.21
C LYS A 244 5.21 -23.37 2.94
N VAL A 245 4.17 -23.27 2.10
CA VAL A 245 3.31 -24.38 1.69
C VAL A 245 3.55 -24.74 0.23
N GLU A 246 3.29 -26.00 -0.12
CA GLU A 246 3.43 -26.54 -1.48
C GLU A 246 2.05 -26.94 -2.02
N GLY A 247 1.86 -26.81 -3.35
CA GLY A 247 0.65 -27.14 -4.07
C GLY A 247 0.68 -26.57 -5.48
N ASP A 248 -0.09 -27.18 -6.38
CA ASP A 248 -0.14 -26.79 -7.79
C ASP A 248 -1.31 -25.86 -8.10
N ARG A 249 -2.25 -25.73 -7.16
CA ARG A 249 -3.43 -24.88 -7.27
C ARG A 249 -3.56 -23.97 -6.04
N VAL A 250 -4.05 -22.77 -6.25
CA VAL A 250 -4.22 -21.78 -5.15
C VAL A 250 -5.12 -22.30 -4.04
N TRP A 251 -6.18 -23.04 -4.38
CA TRP A 251 -7.06 -23.64 -3.36
C TRP A 251 -6.37 -24.74 -2.53
N GLU A 252 -5.45 -25.52 -3.12
CA GLU A 252 -4.64 -26.52 -2.39
C GLU A 252 -3.70 -25.81 -1.40
N LEU A 253 -3.06 -24.72 -1.85
CA LEU A 253 -2.23 -23.90 -0.99
C LEU A 253 -3.02 -23.33 0.18
N ALA A 254 -4.27 -22.88 -0.03
CA ALA A 254 -5.15 -22.40 1.03
C ALA A 254 -5.46 -23.52 2.04
N VAL A 255 -5.76 -24.74 1.59
CA VAL A 255 -5.96 -25.91 2.46
C VAL A 255 -4.71 -26.19 3.29
N ALA A 256 -3.52 -26.14 2.69
CA ALA A 256 -2.26 -26.34 3.39
C ALA A 256 -1.99 -25.25 4.44
N VAL A 257 -2.40 -24.00 4.18
CA VAL A 257 -2.32 -22.88 5.15
C VAL A 257 -3.27 -23.10 6.32
N ILE A 258 -4.51 -23.59 6.07
CA ILE A 258 -5.47 -23.93 7.13
C ILE A 258 -4.90 -25.05 8.03
N ALA A 259 -4.29 -26.07 7.44
CA ALA A 259 -3.68 -27.16 8.20
C ALA A 259 -2.57 -26.69 9.17
N ARG A 260 -2.02 -25.49 8.97
CA ARG A 260 -1.08 -24.83 9.89
C ARG A 260 -1.75 -23.89 10.89
N GLY A 261 -3.07 -23.94 11.00
CA GLY A 261 -3.85 -23.12 11.94
C GLY A 261 -4.07 -21.67 11.51
N ASN A 262 -3.83 -21.33 10.23
CA ASN A 262 -4.00 -19.97 9.73
C ASN A 262 -5.20 -19.88 8.78
N ASP A 263 -6.35 -19.48 9.34
CA ASP A 263 -7.56 -19.18 8.59
C ASP A 263 -8.14 -17.83 9.07
N PRO A 264 -7.66 -16.71 8.51
CA PRO A 264 -8.14 -15.40 8.90
C PRO A 264 -9.63 -15.26 8.58
N MET A 265 -10.35 -14.55 9.45
CA MET A 265 -11.75 -14.24 9.22
C MET A 265 -11.94 -13.37 7.99
N GLY A 266 -12.83 -13.77 7.11
CA GLY A 266 -13.31 -12.96 5.99
C GLY A 266 -14.12 -11.74 6.45
N PRO A 267 -14.33 -10.75 5.58
CA PRO A 267 -15.11 -9.55 5.89
C PRO A 267 -16.58 -9.92 6.22
N LYS A 268 -17.21 -9.11 7.09
CA LYS A 268 -18.57 -9.33 7.59
C LYS A 268 -19.52 -8.16 7.27
N SER A 269 -19.11 -7.26 6.42
CA SER A 269 -19.95 -6.15 5.95
C SER A 269 -19.46 -5.69 4.57
N LEU A 270 -20.35 -5.06 3.85
CA LEU A 270 -20.02 -4.41 2.58
C LEU A 270 -19.06 -3.23 2.78
N ASP A 271 -18.97 -2.67 3.99
CA ASP A 271 -17.92 -1.70 4.36
C ASP A 271 -16.59 -2.44 4.61
N THR A 272 -15.99 -2.95 3.55
CA THR A 272 -14.73 -3.69 3.58
C THR A 272 -13.69 -3.09 2.68
N ARG A 273 -12.44 -3.06 3.15
CA ARG A 273 -11.27 -2.65 2.36
C ARG A 273 -11.07 -3.50 1.10
N TYR A 274 -11.51 -4.75 1.10
CA TYR A 274 -11.45 -5.64 -0.06
C TYR A 274 -12.11 -5.04 -1.30
N ILE A 275 -13.13 -4.22 -1.09
CA ILE A 275 -13.85 -3.55 -2.17
C ILE A 275 -13.58 -2.05 -2.17
N LEU A 276 -13.81 -1.37 -1.02
CA LEU A 276 -13.78 0.10 -0.97
C LEU A 276 -12.38 0.69 -1.14
N GLU A 277 -11.32 -0.10 -0.94
CA GLU A 277 -9.94 0.31 -1.17
C GLU A 277 -9.34 -0.38 -2.41
N ASP A 278 -9.38 -1.72 -2.46
CA ASP A 278 -8.64 -2.46 -3.49
C ASP A 278 -9.24 -2.32 -4.89
N VAL A 279 -10.56 -2.11 -5.02
CA VAL A 279 -11.16 -1.88 -6.33
C VAL A 279 -10.74 -0.54 -6.92
N PRO A 280 -11.02 0.62 -6.29
CA PRO A 280 -10.64 1.91 -6.87
C PRO A 280 -9.13 2.17 -6.86
N PHE A 281 -8.40 1.76 -5.81
CA PHE A 281 -6.99 2.13 -5.64
C PHE A 281 -6.00 1.02 -6.04
N GLY A 282 -6.47 -0.20 -6.32
CA GLY A 282 -5.66 -1.33 -6.76
C GLY A 282 -6.02 -1.80 -8.18
N LEU A 283 -7.29 -2.20 -8.41
CA LEU A 283 -7.70 -2.74 -9.71
C LEU A 283 -7.78 -1.66 -10.80
N MET A 284 -8.26 -0.46 -10.49
CA MET A 284 -8.32 0.63 -11.47
C MET A 284 -6.93 1.06 -11.96
N PRO A 285 -5.91 1.24 -11.09
CA PRO A 285 -4.52 1.40 -11.56
C PRO A 285 -4.02 0.24 -12.41
N THR A 286 -4.33 -1.01 -12.03
CA THR A 286 -3.95 -2.19 -12.84
C THR A 286 -4.59 -2.14 -14.24
N LEU A 287 -5.85 -1.73 -14.34
CA LEU A 287 -6.54 -1.56 -15.64
C LEU A 287 -5.95 -0.41 -16.48
N LEU A 288 -5.55 0.70 -15.87
CA LEU A 288 -4.81 1.75 -16.57
C LEU A 288 -3.47 1.22 -17.10
N LEU A 289 -2.73 0.48 -16.27
CA LEU A 289 -1.46 -0.11 -16.68
C LEU A 289 -1.65 -1.14 -17.80
N ALA A 290 -2.72 -1.94 -17.76
CA ALA A 290 -3.07 -2.85 -18.85
C ALA A 290 -3.29 -2.09 -20.17
N GLU A 291 -4.06 -0.99 -20.13
CA GLU A 291 -4.30 -0.15 -21.30
C GLU A 291 -2.99 0.43 -21.86
N LEU A 292 -2.12 0.96 -20.99
CA LEU A 292 -0.82 1.53 -21.38
C LEU A 292 0.15 0.47 -21.93
N ALA A 293 0.04 -0.77 -21.48
CA ALA A 293 0.82 -1.91 -21.95
C ALA A 293 0.26 -2.53 -23.24
N GLY A 294 -0.93 -2.12 -23.68
CA GLY A 294 -1.65 -2.76 -24.80
C GLY A 294 -2.12 -4.19 -24.48
N ILE A 295 -2.27 -4.52 -23.18
CA ILE A 295 -2.71 -5.83 -22.71
C ILE A 295 -4.20 -5.80 -22.36
N THR A 296 -4.95 -6.78 -22.84
CA THR A 296 -6.35 -6.95 -22.42
C THR A 296 -6.40 -7.61 -21.03
N ALA A 297 -7.21 -7.04 -20.12
CA ALA A 297 -7.45 -7.58 -18.78
C ALA A 297 -8.98 -7.74 -18.54
N PRO A 298 -9.63 -8.68 -19.27
CA PRO A 298 -11.08 -8.80 -19.27
C PRO A 298 -11.64 -9.22 -17.91
N LEU A 299 -10.93 -10.02 -17.12
CA LEU A 299 -11.40 -10.45 -15.80
C LEU A 299 -11.32 -9.32 -14.78
N HIS A 300 -10.25 -8.52 -14.79
CA HIS A 300 -10.19 -7.30 -13.97
C HIS A 300 -11.33 -6.36 -14.31
N ARG A 301 -11.56 -6.09 -15.60
CA ARG A 301 -12.64 -5.20 -16.06
C ARG A 301 -14.02 -5.71 -15.68
N SER A 302 -14.29 -7.00 -15.92
CA SER A 302 -15.56 -7.63 -15.55
C SER A 302 -15.79 -7.62 -14.05
N GLY A 303 -14.75 -7.91 -13.26
CA GLY A 303 -14.82 -7.89 -11.81
C GLY A 303 -15.17 -6.50 -11.27
N VAL A 304 -14.51 -5.44 -11.75
CA VAL A 304 -14.84 -4.05 -11.38
C VAL A 304 -16.28 -3.72 -11.75
N ASN A 305 -16.74 -4.08 -12.96
CA ASN A 305 -18.11 -3.79 -13.41
C ASN A 305 -19.15 -4.51 -12.56
N ILE A 306 -18.93 -5.80 -12.23
CA ILE A 306 -19.85 -6.58 -11.40
C ILE A 306 -19.93 -6.00 -9.98
N ILE A 307 -18.80 -5.70 -9.36
CA ILE A 307 -18.79 -5.10 -8.01
C ILE A 307 -19.43 -3.71 -8.03
N SER A 308 -19.19 -2.90 -9.06
CA SER A 308 -19.82 -1.58 -9.21
C SER A 308 -21.34 -1.71 -9.24
N ALA A 309 -21.87 -2.68 -10.01
CA ALA A 309 -23.30 -2.96 -10.07
C ALA A 309 -23.86 -3.46 -8.73
N CYS A 310 -23.14 -4.37 -8.03
CA CYS A 310 -23.56 -4.88 -6.73
C CYS A 310 -23.61 -3.81 -5.63
N TYR A 311 -22.75 -2.79 -5.73
CA TYR A 311 -22.67 -1.69 -4.75
C TYR A 311 -23.49 -0.45 -5.17
N ASP A 312 -24.15 -0.48 -6.31
CA ASP A 312 -24.79 0.71 -6.92
C ASP A 312 -23.85 1.94 -6.91
N ARG A 313 -22.59 1.70 -7.28
CA ARG A 313 -21.50 2.69 -7.21
C ARG A 313 -20.52 2.52 -8.37
N ASP A 314 -20.17 3.62 -9.04
CA ASP A 314 -19.13 3.62 -10.06
C ASP A 314 -17.73 3.68 -9.40
N PHE A 315 -17.10 2.53 -9.22
CA PHE A 315 -15.73 2.45 -8.72
C PHE A 315 -14.68 2.93 -9.74
N GLY A 316 -15.04 3.09 -11.00
CA GLY A 316 -14.17 3.67 -12.02
C GLY A 316 -13.80 5.12 -11.77
N ARG A 317 -14.58 5.83 -10.95
CA ARG A 317 -14.40 7.25 -10.60
C ARG A 317 -14.03 7.46 -9.12
N GLY A 318 -13.54 6.46 -8.44
CA GLY A 318 -13.27 6.55 -7.01
C GLY A 318 -11.82 6.81 -6.64
N ASN A 319 -10.92 7.00 -7.62
CA ASN A 319 -9.50 7.17 -7.38
C ASN A 319 -9.02 8.56 -7.80
N ASP A 320 -9.00 9.46 -6.84
CA ASP A 320 -8.66 10.87 -7.01
C ASP A 320 -7.18 11.13 -7.37
N ILE A 321 -6.27 10.22 -7.03
CA ILE A 321 -4.86 10.26 -7.46
C ILE A 321 -4.77 9.88 -8.94
N LEU A 322 -5.47 8.82 -9.34
CA LEU A 322 -5.42 8.31 -10.71
C LEU A 322 -6.09 9.27 -11.71
N GLU A 323 -7.14 9.96 -11.29
CA GLU A 323 -7.79 11.02 -12.10
C GLU A 323 -6.80 12.13 -12.47
N GLU A 324 -5.90 12.50 -11.56
CA GLU A 324 -4.88 13.51 -11.80
C GLU A 324 -3.68 12.95 -12.60
N LEU A 325 -3.21 11.75 -12.25
CA LEU A 325 -2.01 11.18 -12.86
C LEU A 325 -2.28 10.51 -14.21
N GLY A 326 -3.47 9.93 -14.42
CA GLY A 326 -3.77 9.10 -15.57
C GLY A 326 -3.42 9.75 -16.92
N PRO A 327 -3.79 11.00 -17.20
CA PRO A 327 -3.41 11.68 -18.43
C PRO A 327 -1.89 11.79 -18.62
N LEU A 328 -1.15 12.06 -17.53
CA LEU A 328 0.32 12.24 -17.56
C LEU A 328 1.06 10.91 -17.75
N MET A 329 0.47 9.81 -17.26
CA MET A 329 1.05 8.47 -17.41
C MET A 329 0.97 7.97 -18.86
N ARG A 330 -0.02 8.41 -19.64
CA ARG A 330 -0.14 8.03 -21.06
C ARG A 330 1.05 8.47 -21.91
N GLU A 331 1.74 9.54 -21.53
CA GLU A 331 2.83 10.09 -22.30
C GLU A 331 4.20 9.52 -21.91
N ASN A 332 4.48 9.36 -20.62
CA ASN A 332 5.85 9.14 -20.13
C ASN A 332 5.94 8.21 -18.92
N LEU A 333 5.10 7.17 -18.80
CA LEU A 333 5.08 6.29 -17.61
C LEU A 333 6.47 5.74 -17.26
N LEU A 334 7.14 5.09 -18.23
CA LEU A 334 8.42 4.41 -17.98
C LEU A 334 9.53 5.37 -17.56
N GLU A 335 9.52 6.58 -18.05
CA GLU A 335 10.44 7.61 -17.60
C GLU A 335 10.08 8.07 -16.17
N ARG A 336 8.80 8.32 -15.89
CA ARG A 336 8.35 8.87 -14.61
C ARG A 336 8.54 7.90 -13.44
N VAL A 337 8.40 6.60 -13.66
CA VAL A 337 8.65 5.62 -12.58
C VAL A 337 10.12 5.53 -12.20
N VAL A 338 11.02 5.96 -13.06
CA VAL A 338 12.47 6.00 -12.84
C VAL A 338 12.91 7.37 -12.32
N THR A 339 12.55 8.44 -13.01
CA THR A 339 13.07 9.80 -12.74
C THR A 339 12.19 10.64 -11.81
N GLY A 340 10.94 10.23 -11.59
CA GLY A 340 9.93 11.13 -11.01
C GLY A 340 9.52 12.23 -11.99
N PHE A 341 8.90 13.28 -11.48
CA PHE A 341 8.55 14.45 -12.26
C PHE A 341 9.70 15.47 -12.27
N PRO A 342 10.00 16.11 -13.41
CA PRO A 342 11.07 17.08 -13.51
C PRO A 342 10.76 18.31 -12.66
N LEU A 343 11.78 18.88 -12.05
CA LEU A 343 11.67 20.17 -11.35
C LEU A 343 11.31 21.28 -12.34
N ASN A 344 10.33 22.12 -11.99
CA ASN A 344 9.95 23.24 -12.83
C ASN A 344 11.11 24.22 -13.01
N ALA A 345 11.55 24.42 -14.24
CA ALA A 345 12.70 25.27 -14.59
C ALA A 345 12.51 26.75 -14.22
N HIS A 346 11.28 27.19 -13.94
CA HIS A 346 11.00 28.60 -13.54
C HIS A 346 11.52 28.96 -12.14
N GLU A 347 11.56 28.02 -11.20
CA GLU A 347 12.03 28.29 -9.83
C GLU A 347 13.55 28.13 -9.67
N LEU A 348 14.20 27.32 -10.53
CA LEU A 348 15.67 27.19 -10.53
C LEU A 348 16.38 28.51 -10.88
N ARG A 349 15.70 29.44 -11.57
CA ARG A 349 16.26 30.77 -11.90
C ARG A 349 16.14 31.78 -10.75
N SER A 350 15.18 31.61 -9.85
CA SER A 350 15.00 32.52 -8.70
C SER A 350 16.00 32.25 -7.57
N VAL A 351 16.45 31.01 -7.42
CA VAL A 351 17.44 30.63 -6.39
C VAL A 351 18.86 31.03 -6.81
N ALA A 352 19.15 31.03 -8.11
CA ALA A 352 20.47 31.44 -8.65
C ALA A 352 20.66 32.96 -8.68
N GLN A 353 19.62 33.76 -8.42
CA GLN A 353 19.70 35.24 -8.36
C GLN A 353 19.79 35.80 -6.94
N VAL A 354 19.79 34.95 -5.92
CA VAL A 354 19.86 35.34 -4.49
C VAL A 354 21.14 34.78 -3.81
N SER A 355 22.04 34.19 -4.58
CA SER A 355 23.36 33.74 -4.09
C SER A 355 24.51 34.66 -4.56
#